data_e52ad7593f9fdb6058d127cc780dd2d3
#
_entry.id   e52ad7593f9fdb6058d127cc780dd2d3
#
_cell.length_a   1.000
_cell.length_b   1.000
_cell.length_c   1.000
_cell.angle_alpha   90.00
_cell.angle_beta   90.00
_cell.angle_gamma   90.00
#
_symmetry.space_group_name_H-M   'P 1'
#
loop_
_entity.id
_entity.type
_entity.pdbx_description
1 polymer ?
#
loop_
_entity_poly.entity_id
_entity_poly.type
_entity_poly.pdbx_seq_one_letter_code
_entity_poly.pdbx_strand_id
1 'polypeptide(L)'
;MEETGWHGYGVDSLRAETGMMKATLLFAVLWSAWHASLVLIPGTYQHQLAVMESPVFVVNFFISIIPAAIIANWFYYKNSRSIALAIFLHAMLNAGAVLLNAGQVAKCIATLLYGAIAVTLIVVDRALFKARAISCRRHHINL
;
A
#
# COMPACT_ATOMS: atom_id res chain seq x y z
N MET A 1 -14.98 -2.73 -1.13
CA MET A 1 -14.46 -2.08 0.10
C MET A 1 -13.20 -2.80 0.58
N GLU A 2 -12.11 -2.66 -0.16
CA GLU A 2 -10.83 -3.34 0.12
C GLU A 2 -10.21 -2.85 1.44
N GLU A 3 -10.26 -1.55 1.70
CA GLU A 3 -9.60 -0.92 2.85
C GLU A 3 -10.12 -1.39 4.22
N THR A 4 -11.38 -1.82 4.30
CA THR A 4 -11.93 -2.36 5.53
C THR A 4 -11.23 -3.66 5.95
N GLY A 5 -10.90 -4.51 4.97
CA GLY A 5 -10.11 -5.71 5.21
C GLY A 5 -8.62 -5.41 5.40
N TRP A 6 -8.05 -4.57 4.54
CA TRP A 6 -6.63 -4.28 4.53
C TRP A 6 -6.19 -3.44 5.74
N HIS A 7 -6.74 -2.23 5.92
CA HIS A 7 -6.40 -1.34 7.03
C HIS A 7 -7.19 -1.61 8.30
N GLY A 8 -8.43 -2.15 8.20
CA GLY A 8 -9.21 -2.47 9.38
C GLY A 8 -8.70 -3.68 10.18
N TYR A 9 -8.02 -4.63 9.51
CA TYR A 9 -7.53 -5.85 10.15
C TYR A 9 -6.13 -6.24 9.69
N GLY A 10 -5.89 -6.31 8.37
CA GLY A 10 -4.70 -6.93 7.79
C GLY A 10 -3.40 -6.28 8.24
N VAL A 11 -3.24 -4.96 8.06
CA VAL A 11 -2.00 -4.26 8.39
C VAL A 11 -1.72 -4.22 9.89
N ASP A 12 -2.76 -4.13 10.72
CA ASP A 12 -2.60 -4.15 12.17
C ASP A 12 -2.14 -5.51 12.69
N SER A 13 -2.71 -6.60 12.15
CA SER A 13 -2.29 -7.97 12.48
C SER A 13 -0.84 -8.22 12.08
N LEU A 14 -0.45 -7.81 10.88
CA LEU A 14 0.94 -7.91 10.41
C LEU A 14 1.90 -7.09 11.30
N ARG A 15 1.50 -5.88 11.68
CA ARG A 15 2.31 -5.02 12.54
C ARG A 15 2.50 -5.58 13.95
N ALA A 16 1.48 -6.20 14.50
CA ALA A 16 1.56 -6.83 15.83
C ALA A 16 2.65 -7.92 15.88
N GLU A 17 2.82 -8.66 14.79
CA GLU A 17 3.78 -9.78 14.71
C GLU A 17 5.17 -9.36 14.22
N THR A 18 5.27 -8.38 13.31
CA THR A 18 6.52 -8.13 12.58
C THR A 18 7.13 -6.76 12.79
N GLY A 19 6.37 -5.81 13.34
CA GLY A 19 6.74 -4.39 13.41
C GLY A 19 6.39 -3.63 12.11
N MET A 20 6.46 -2.28 12.19
CA MET A 20 5.88 -1.39 11.19
C MET A 20 6.43 -1.57 9.77
N MET A 21 7.74 -1.54 9.59
CA MET A 21 8.36 -1.61 8.26
C MET A 21 8.08 -2.96 7.59
N LYS A 22 8.29 -4.05 8.32
CA LYS A 22 8.03 -5.40 7.79
C LYS A 22 6.55 -5.59 7.46
N ALA A 23 5.65 -5.14 8.34
CA ALA A 23 4.21 -5.19 8.09
C ALA A 23 3.83 -4.44 6.81
N THR A 24 4.39 -3.25 6.59
CA THR A 24 4.13 -2.45 5.39
C THR A 24 4.63 -3.15 4.11
N LEU A 25 5.81 -3.75 4.15
CA LEU A 25 6.34 -4.49 2.99
C LEU A 25 5.53 -5.77 2.72
N LEU A 26 5.17 -6.53 3.75
CA LEU A 26 4.30 -7.70 3.61
C LEU A 26 2.92 -7.30 3.07
N PHE A 27 2.36 -6.21 3.58
CA PHE A 27 1.12 -5.64 3.06
C PHE A 27 1.25 -5.29 1.57
N ALA A 28 2.33 -4.63 1.15
CA ALA A 28 2.58 -4.30 -0.25
C ALA A 28 2.65 -5.56 -1.14
N VAL A 29 3.28 -6.63 -0.66
CA VAL A 29 3.35 -7.91 -1.38
C VAL A 29 1.96 -8.54 -1.52
N LEU A 30 1.19 -8.62 -0.45
CA LEU A 30 -0.17 -9.17 -0.47
C LEU A 30 -1.10 -8.34 -1.37
N TRP A 31 -0.97 -7.02 -1.30
CA TRP A 31 -1.75 -6.11 -2.14
C TRP A 31 -1.36 -6.23 -3.62
N SER A 32 -0.07 -6.41 -3.92
CA SER A 32 0.40 -6.72 -5.28
C SER A 32 -0.14 -8.07 -5.78
N ALA A 33 -0.13 -9.10 -4.94
CA ALA A 33 -0.68 -10.42 -5.29
C ALA A 33 -2.18 -10.35 -5.59
N TRP A 34 -2.93 -9.56 -4.82
CA TRP A 34 -4.33 -9.28 -5.09
C TRP A 34 -4.51 -8.65 -6.47
N HIS A 35 -3.75 -7.61 -6.80
CA HIS A 35 -3.82 -6.95 -8.11
C HIS A 35 -3.34 -7.84 -9.25
N ALA A 36 -2.39 -8.74 -9.00
CA ALA A 36 -1.92 -9.70 -9.99
C ALA A 36 -3.03 -10.68 -10.43
N SER A 37 -3.94 -11.04 -9.53
CA SER A 37 -5.09 -11.89 -9.89
C SER A 37 -6.04 -11.21 -10.88
N LEU A 38 -6.13 -9.87 -10.86
CA LEU A 38 -6.98 -9.10 -11.77
C LEU A 38 -6.44 -9.08 -13.21
N VAL A 39 -5.16 -9.40 -13.42
CA VAL A 39 -4.58 -9.57 -14.77
C VAL A 39 -5.32 -10.66 -15.55
N LEU A 40 -5.85 -11.66 -14.87
CA LEU A 40 -6.56 -12.79 -15.48
C LEU A 40 -8.03 -12.46 -15.82
N ILE A 41 -8.53 -11.30 -15.40
CA ILE A 41 -9.95 -10.94 -15.56
C ILE A 41 -10.09 -9.93 -16.70
N PRO A 42 -10.66 -10.31 -17.86
CA PRO A 42 -10.92 -9.40 -18.97
C PRO A 42 -11.75 -8.19 -18.55
N GLY A 43 -11.39 -7.00 -19.05
CA GLY A 43 -12.09 -5.75 -18.73
C GLY A 43 -11.53 -5.00 -17.52
N THR A 44 -10.65 -5.60 -16.73
CA THR A 44 -9.93 -4.87 -15.67
C THR A 44 -8.78 -4.04 -16.25
N TYR A 45 -8.39 -2.97 -15.52
CA TYR A 45 -7.24 -2.17 -15.90
C TYR A 45 -5.95 -3.01 -15.98
N GLN A 46 -5.74 -3.92 -15.03
CA GLN A 46 -4.55 -4.78 -14.96
C GLN A 46 -4.48 -5.74 -16.16
N HIS A 47 -5.62 -6.28 -16.59
CA HIS A 47 -5.68 -7.11 -17.80
C HIS A 47 -5.32 -6.29 -19.05
N GLN A 48 -5.93 -5.11 -19.21
CA GLN A 48 -5.64 -4.22 -20.34
C GLN A 48 -4.16 -3.82 -20.36
N LEU A 49 -3.59 -3.46 -19.19
CA LEU A 49 -2.19 -3.13 -19.06
C LEU A 49 -1.27 -4.27 -19.51
N ALA A 50 -1.59 -5.51 -19.13
CA ALA A 50 -0.79 -6.69 -19.47
C ALA A 50 -0.88 -7.11 -20.95
N VAL A 51 -2.03 -6.87 -21.60
CA VAL A 51 -2.28 -7.33 -22.98
C VAL A 51 -1.96 -6.26 -24.01
N MET A 52 -2.22 -4.98 -23.70
CA MET A 52 -2.19 -3.89 -24.68
C MET A 52 -0.97 -2.97 -24.53
N GLU A 53 -0.29 -3.00 -23.37
CA GLU A 53 0.77 -2.07 -23.05
C GLU A 53 2.16 -2.74 -23.01
N SER A 54 3.20 -1.91 -22.96
CA SER A 54 4.57 -2.41 -22.82
C SER A 54 4.77 -3.06 -21.43
N PRO A 55 5.54 -4.18 -21.34
CA PRO A 55 5.88 -4.82 -20.07
C PRO A 55 6.46 -3.87 -19.01
N VAL A 56 7.14 -2.79 -19.44
CA VAL A 56 7.67 -1.76 -18.55
C VAL A 56 6.57 -1.12 -17.71
N PHE A 57 5.40 -0.88 -18.29
CA PHE A 57 4.28 -0.29 -17.56
C PHE A 57 3.63 -1.26 -16.59
N VAL A 58 3.61 -2.55 -16.94
CA VAL A 58 3.19 -3.61 -16.00
C VAL A 58 4.11 -3.65 -14.79
N VAL A 59 5.41 -3.65 -15.01
CA VAL A 59 6.42 -3.64 -13.94
C VAL A 59 6.28 -2.36 -13.10
N ASN A 60 6.13 -1.20 -13.75
CA ASN A 60 5.92 0.08 -13.05
C ASN A 60 4.68 0.04 -12.15
N PHE A 61 3.57 -0.56 -12.61
CA PHE A 61 2.36 -0.69 -11.80
C PHE A 61 2.64 -1.43 -10.49
N PHE A 62 3.29 -2.59 -10.55
CA PHE A 62 3.61 -3.36 -9.34
C PHE A 62 4.63 -2.67 -8.44
N ILE A 63 5.64 -2.00 -9.02
CA ILE A 63 6.61 -1.21 -8.24
C ILE A 63 5.91 -0.05 -7.51
N SER A 64 4.92 0.58 -8.14
CA SER A 64 4.21 1.72 -7.55
C SER A 64 3.40 1.37 -6.29
N ILE A 65 3.03 0.10 -6.13
CA ILE A 65 2.30 -0.36 -4.94
C ILE A 65 3.14 -0.23 -3.67
N ILE A 66 4.47 -0.39 -3.76
CA ILE A 66 5.36 -0.30 -2.59
C ILE A 66 5.33 1.10 -1.95
N PRO A 67 5.65 2.19 -2.67
CA PRO A 67 5.57 3.52 -2.09
C PRO A 67 4.13 3.91 -1.74
N ALA A 68 3.12 3.49 -2.50
CA ALA A 68 1.73 3.72 -2.16
C ALA A 68 1.36 3.07 -0.80
N ALA A 69 1.79 1.83 -0.55
CA ALA A 69 1.59 1.15 0.73
C ALA A 69 2.29 1.87 1.90
N ILE A 70 3.51 2.39 1.68
CA ILE A 70 4.24 3.15 2.71
C ILE A 70 3.48 4.43 3.07
N ILE A 71 3.02 5.18 2.06
CA ILE A 71 2.26 6.41 2.25
C ILE A 71 0.93 6.11 2.94
N ALA A 72 0.18 5.11 2.46
CA ALA A 72 -1.12 4.74 3.00
C ALA A 72 -1.02 4.29 4.47
N ASN A 73 -0.06 3.44 4.79
CA ASN A 73 0.15 2.98 6.16
C ASN A 73 0.63 4.10 7.09
N TRP A 74 1.54 4.96 6.62
CA TRP A 74 1.94 6.14 7.39
C TRP A 74 0.74 7.03 7.70
N PHE A 75 -0.07 7.33 6.69
CA PHE A 75 -1.24 8.18 6.82
C PHE A 75 -2.27 7.56 7.79
N TYR A 76 -2.52 6.26 7.68
CA TYR A 76 -3.39 5.51 8.57
C TYR A 76 -2.96 5.61 10.03
N TYR A 77 -1.68 5.34 10.34
CA TYR A 77 -1.19 5.37 11.70
C TYR A 77 -1.06 6.77 12.29
N LYS A 78 -0.76 7.77 11.48
CA LYS A 78 -0.70 9.16 11.93
C LYS A 78 -2.07 9.78 12.21
N ASN A 79 -3.12 9.24 11.65
CA ASN A 79 -4.48 9.74 11.83
C ASN A 79 -5.32 8.77 12.65
N SER A 80 -4.80 8.33 13.79
CA SER A 80 -5.51 7.49 14.77
C SER A 80 -6.12 6.22 14.19
N ARG A 81 -5.47 5.63 13.19
CA ARG A 81 -5.92 4.42 12.50
C ARG A 81 -7.30 4.59 11.82
N SER A 82 -7.51 5.74 11.21
CA SER A 82 -8.76 6.04 10.54
C SER A 82 -8.88 5.29 9.21
N ILE A 83 -9.77 4.30 9.17
CA ILE A 83 -10.12 3.56 7.94
C ILE A 83 -10.74 4.49 6.89
N ALA A 84 -11.55 5.47 7.32
CA ALA A 84 -12.15 6.44 6.42
C ALA A 84 -11.09 7.25 5.64
N LEU A 85 -10.00 7.64 6.32
CA LEU A 85 -8.90 8.33 5.66
C LEU A 85 -8.11 7.41 4.72
N ALA A 86 -7.94 6.13 5.06
CA ALA A 86 -7.31 5.15 4.17
C ALA A 86 -8.15 4.97 2.89
N ILE A 87 -9.47 4.83 3.02
CA ILE A 87 -10.42 4.78 1.89
C ILE A 87 -10.32 6.05 1.04
N PHE A 88 -10.31 7.21 1.66
CA PHE A 88 -10.22 8.49 0.97
C PHE A 88 -8.91 8.61 0.18
N LEU A 89 -7.77 8.28 0.80
CA LEU A 89 -6.47 8.31 0.14
C LEU A 89 -6.41 7.36 -1.05
N HIS A 90 -6.88 6.12 -0.86
CA HIS A 90 -6.93 5.12 -1.95
C HIS A 90 -7.82 5.61 -3.10
N ALA A 91 -8.99 6.15 -2.79
CA ALA A 91 -9.88 6.74 -3.78
C ALA A 91 -9.22 7.89 -4.54
N MET A 92 -8.48 8.77 -3.84
CA MET A 92 -7.76 9.88 -4.47
C MET A 92 -6.64 9.41 -5.41
N LEU A 93 -5.88 8.38 -5.01
CA LEU A 93 -4.83 7.79 -5.86
C LEU A 93 -5.42 7.19 -7.14
N ASN A 94 -6.55 6.48 -7.03
CA ASN A 94 -7.24 5.89 -8.18
C ASN A 94 -7.95 6.94 -9.05
N ALA A 95 -8.72 7.84 -8.43
CA ALA A 95 -9.46 8.88 -9.13
C ALA A 95 -8.52 9.83 -9.87
N GLY A 96 -7.40 10.20 -9.28
CA GLY A 96 -6.40 11.05 -9.94
C GLY A 96 -5.88 10.43 -11.23
N ALA A 97 -5.60 9.13 -11.24
CA ALA A 97 -5.12 8.43 -12.43
C ALA A 97 -6.19 8.32 -13.55
N VAL A 98 -7.47 8.21 -13.16
CA VAL A 98 -8.60 8.07 -14.09
C VAL A 98 -9.08 9.44 -14.58
N LEU A 99 -9.35 10.38 -13.68
CA LEU A 99 -9.92 11.70 -14.02
C LEU A 99 -8.97 12.55 -14.87
N LEU A 100 -7.67 12.43 -14.63
CA LEU A 100 -6.67 13.15 -15.42
C LEU A 100 -6.33 12.45 -16.74
N ASN A 101 -6.97 11.31 -17.03
CA ASN A 101 -6.65 10.46 -18.18
C ASN A 101 -5.13 10.30 -18.37
N ALA A 102 -4.44 10.06 -17.27
CA ALA A 102 -2.98 10.06 -17.21
C ALA A 102 -2.42 8.92 -18.06
N GLY A 103 -1.64 9.27 -19.08
CA GLY A 103 -0.90 8.30 -19.89
C GLY A 103 0.09 7.50 -19.04
N GLN A 104 0.57 6.35 -19.56
CA GLN A 104 1.44 5.45 -18.81
C GLN A 104 2.76 6.10 -18.38
N VAL A 105 3.31 7.00 -19.22
CA VAL A 105 4.52 7.78 -18.86
C VAL A 105 4.28 8.68 -17.64
N ALA A 106 3.12 9.34 -17.57
CA ALA A 106 2.77 10.17 -16.42
C ALA A 106 2.64 9.32 -15.13
N LYS A 107 2.14 8.08 -15.25
CA LYS A 107 2.08 7.13 -14.12
C LYS A 107 3.49 6.69 -13.67
N CYS A 108 4.44 6.55 -14.58
CA CYS A 108 5.83 6.31 -14.21
C CYS A 108 6.43 7.49 -13.42
N ILE A 109 6.18 8.71 -13.85
CA ILE A 109 6.62 9.92 -13.13
C ILE A 109 5.96 9.96 -11.74
N ALA A 110 4.66 9.67 -11.65
CA ALA A 110 3.95 9.59 -10.37
C ALA A 110 4.57 8.54 -9.44
N THR A 111 4.99 7.37 -9.96
CA THR A 111 5.68 6.34 -9.18
C THR A 111 6.99 6.87 -8.57
N LEU A 112 7.77 7.63 -9.32
CA LEU A 112 8.99 8.27 -8.81
C LEU A 112 8.69 9.29 -7.72
N LEU A 113 7.64 10.11 -7.90
CA LEU A 113 7.20 11.07 -6.90
C LEU A 113 6.72 10.38 -5.62
N TYR A 114 5.91 9.33 -5.73
CA TYR A 114 5.49 8.52 -4.57
C TYR A 114 6.70 7.87 -3.88
N GLY A 115 7.69 7.41 -4.66
CA GLY A 115 8.94 6.89 -4.12
C GLY A 115 9.69 7.94 -3.30
N ALA A 116 9.84 9.16 -3.83
CA ALA A 116 10.49 10.26 -3.13
C ALA A 116 9.74 10.64 -1.83
N ILE A 117 8.39 10.70 -1.88
CA ILE A 117 7.55 10.95 -0.71
C ILE A 117 7.74 9.83 0.32
N ALA A 118 7.67 8.57 -0.09
CA ALA A 118 7.83 7.42 0.81
C ALA A 118 9.19 7.42 1.53
N VAL A 119 10.27 7.68 0.80
CA VAL A 119 11.61 7.82 1.38
C VAL A 119 11.66 8.97 2.39
N THR A 120 11.10 10.12 2.04
CA THR A 120 11.01 11.28 2.95
C THR A 120 10.27 10.93 4.22
N LEU A 121 9.11 10.26 4.13
CA LEU A 121 8.33 9.84 5.29
C LEU A 121 9.10 8.86 6.19
N ILE A 122 9.83 7.90 5.61
CA ILE A 122 10.67 6.97 6.37
C ILE A 122 11.80 7.72 7.09
N VAL A 123 12.39 8.71 6.45
CA VAL A 123 13.50 9.49 7.04
C VAL A 123 13.00 10.42 8.14
N VAL A 124 11.91 11.13 7.91
CA VAL A 124 11.34 12.09 8.85
C VAL A 124 10.73 11.38 10.07
N ASP A 125 10.01 10.27 9.84
CA ASP A 125 9.31 9.55 10.89
C ASP A 125 9.92 8.16 11.18
N ARG A 126 11.24 8.16 11.33
CA ARG A 126 12.00 6.93 11.61
C ARG A 126 11.49 6.17 12.83
N ALA A 127 10.97 6.88 13.83
CA ALA A 127 10.45 6.26 15.04
C ALA A 127 9.27 5.33 14.75
N LEU A 128 8.35 5.76 13.89
CA LEU A 128 7.20 4.95 13.47
C LEU A 128 7.65 3.69 12.72
N PHE A 129 8.53 3.85 11.72
CA PHE A 129 8.95 2.74 10.86
C PHE A 129 9.91 1.75 11.54
N LYS A 130 10.66 2.19 12.58
CA LYS A 130 11.50 1.34 13.42
C LYS A 130 10.75 0.69 14.58
N ALA A 131 9.49 1.06 14.82
CA ALA A 131 8.68 0.47 15.88
C ALA A 131 8.63 -1.05 15.70
N ARG A 132 9.09 -1.77 16.74
CA ARG A 132 9.08 -3.25 16.78
C ARG A 132 7.65 -3.76 16.97
N ALA A 133 7.46 -5.06 16.72
CA ALA A 133 6.24 -5.76 17.06
C ALA A 133 5.84 -5.47 18.51
N ILE A 134 4.55 -5.26 18.72
CA ILE A 134 4.00 -5.13 20.07
C ILE A 134 3.95 -6.56 20.60
N SER A 135 5.00 -6.98 21.32
CA SER A 135 4.99 -8.26 22.01
C SER A 135 3.79 -8.27 22.95
N CYS A 136 2.76 -9.02 22.58
CA CYS A 136 1.69 -9.36 23.49
C CYS A 136 2.31 -10.29 24.52
N ARG A 137 2.86 -9.72 25.62
CA ARG A 137 3.32 -10.49 26.76
C ARG A 137 2.08 -11.23 27.26
N ARG A 138 1.97 -12.54 26.92
CA ARG A 138 0.98 -13.42 27.56
C ARG A 138 1.21 -13.28 29.06
N HIS A 139 0.32 -12.60 29.73
CA HIS A 139 0.18 -12.78 31.16
C HIS A 139 -0.17 -14.25 31.36
N HIS A 140 0.81 -15.06 31.71
CA HIS A 140 0.55 -16.31 32.39
C HIS A 140 -0.18 -15.93 33.69
N ILE A 141 -1.49 -16.05 33.65
CA ILE A 141 -2.31 -16.11 34.84
C ILE A 141 -1.94 -17.45 35.44
N ASN A 142 -1.06 -17.42 36.43
CA ASN A 142 -0.89 -18.57 37.32
C ASN A 142 -2.16 -18.66 38.16
N LEU A 143 -2.99 -19.64 37.82
CA LEU A 143 -4.05 -20.16 38.69
C LEU A 143 -3.44 -21.24 39.58
#